data_24651e993d91e50a1e8c8ee03c5976b2
#
_entry.id   24651e993d91e50a1e8c8ee03c5976b2
#
_cell.length_a   1.000
_cell.length_b   1.000
_cell.length_c   1.000
_cell.angle_alpha   90.00
_cell.angle_beta   90.00
_cell.angle_gamma   90.00
#
_symmetry.space_group_name_H-M   'P 1'
#
loop_
_entity.id
_entity.type
_entity.pdbx_description
1 polymer ?
#
loop_
_entity_poly.entity_id
_entity_poly.type
_entity_poly.pdbx_seq_one_letter_code
_entity_poly.pdbx_strand_id
1 'polypeptide(L)'
;MACQTSIFYAYYDHKKGKEETMFYRFMRGVVRVLLALVNGNARYENKEVLPQDENYILVAPHRTWWDPLYLAVAAAPKEFSFMAKEELFKNPVLRFILTRSNAFPVKRENPGPSVIKTPVKILKSTNLSLIMFPSGTRHATELKGGMALISRMSKAKIVPAVYQGPLTLGDLFKRKRVTVRFGEPIDLSDIKKTDKEGMAEIERRTQAAFDKLDKEVNPDFKYEIKKK
;
A
#
# COMPACT_ATOMS: atom_id res chain seq x y z
N MET A 1 -4.96 -14.06 24.80
CA MET A 1 -4.97 -13.53 23.43
C MET A 1 -5.31 -12.03 23.29
N ALA A 2 -5.81 -11.36 24.30
CA ALA A 2 -6.10 -9.93 24.30
C ALA A 2 -4.85 -9.02 24.46
N CYS A 3 -3.71 -9.58 24.92
CA CYS A 3 -2.53 -8.80 25.30
C CYS A 3 -1.72 -8.25 24.10
N GLN A 4 -1.71 -8.92 22.95
CA GLN A 4 -0.92 -8.46 21.77
C GLN A 4 -1.57 -7.28 21.03
N THR A 5 -2.89 -7.21 21.01
CA THR A 5 -3.60 -6.06 20.41
C THR A 5 -3.45 -4.81 21.25
N SER A 6 -3.43 -4.95 22.59
CA SER A 6 -3.21 -3.86 23.55
C SER A 6 -1.82 -3.23 23.44
N ILE A 7 -0.79 -4.05 23.26
CA ILE A 7 0.61 -3.59 23.10
C ILE A 7 0.77 -2.81 21.80
N PHE A 8 0.09 -3.23 20.72
CA PHE A 8 0.13 -2.51 19.45
C PHE A 8 -0.59 -1.16 19.52
N TYR A 9 -1.70 -1.08 20.26
CA TYR A 9 -2.43 0.18 20.49
C TYR A 9 -1.67 1.16 21.39
N ALA A 10 -0.93 0.67 22.39
CA ALA A 10 -0.06 1.49 23.23
C ALA A 10 1.16 2.03 22.46
N TYR A 11 1.59 1.34 21.39
CA TYR A 11 2.71 1.73 20.56
C TYR A 11 2.40 2.93 19.64
N TYR A 12 1.14 3.11 19.25
CA TYR A 12 0.70 4.26 18.45
C TYR A 12 0.29 5.49 19.29
N ASP A 13 0.64 5.51 20.58
CA ASP A 13 0.35 6.65 21.45
C ASP A 13 1.26 7.85 21.15
N HIS A 14 0.72 9.03 21.30
CA HIS A 14 1.17 10.35 20.83
C HIS A 14 2.63 10.79 21.11
N LYS A 15 3.42 10.06 21.89
CA LYS A 15 4.78 10.44 22.30
C LYS A 15 5.92 9.96 21.38
N LYS A 16 5.66 9.08 20.41
CA LYS A 16 6.72 8.46 19.58
C LYS A 16 6.97 9.11 18.21
N GLY A 17 6.22 10.13 17.83
CA GLY A 17 6.15 10.63 16.46
C GLY A 17 7.48 11.02 15.77
N LYS A 18 8.45 11.60 16.49
CA LYS A 18 9.68 12.10 15.84
C LYS A 18 10.70 10.99 15.52
N GLU A 19 10.94 10.08 16.45
CA GLU A 19 11.92 9.00 16.26
C GLU A 19 11.48 7.97 15.21
N GLU A 20 10.19 7.64 15.19
CA GLU A 20 9.62 6.72 14.20
C GLU A 20 9.63 7.30 12.79
N THR A 21 9.31 8.58 12.65
CA THR A 21 9.43 9.33 11.39
C THR A 21 10.87 9.32 10.88
N MET A 22 11.86 9.55 11.75
CA MET A 22 13.28 9.49 11.37
C MET A 22 13.70 8.09 10.92
N PHE A 23 13.31 7.04 11.65
CA PHE A 23 13.61 5.66 11.28
C PHE A 23 12.97 5.28 9.94
N TYR A 24 11.70 5.63 9.73
CA TYR A 24 11.01 5.38 8.46
C TYR A 24 11.74 6.07 7.29
N ARG A 25 12.10 7.35 7.43
CA ARG A 25 12.83 8.11 6.39
C ARG A 25 14.19 7.52 6.12
N PHE A 26 14.92 7.12 7.15
CA PHE A 26 16.20 6.43 7.02
C PHE A 26 16.03 5.12 6.27
N MET A 27 15.11 4.25 6.69
CA MET A 27 14.85 2.97 6.03
C MET A 27 14.40 3.16 4.57
N ARG A 28 13.55 4.15 4.29
CA ARG A 28 13.18 4.48 2.91
C ARG A 28 14.38 4.92 2.09
N GLY A 29 15.31 5.66 2.68
CA GLY A 29 16.59 6.03 2.05
C GLY A 29 17.45 4.81 1.72
N VAL A 30 17.62 3.91 2.69
CA VAL A 30 18.32 2.62 2.50
C VAL A 30 17.68 1.81 1.38
N VAL A 31 16.36 1.63 1.42
CA VAL A 31 15.60 0.91 0.38
C VAL A 31 15.81 1.56 -0.99
N ARG A 32 15.74 2.89 -1.09
CA ARG A 32 15.98 3.60 -2.35
C ARG A 32 17.37 3.31 -2.92
N VAL A 33 18.42 3.33 -2.08
CA VAL A 33 19.79 2.99 -2.51
C VAL A 33 19.88 1.53 -2.95
N LEU A 34 19.34 0.59 -2.17
CA LEU A 34 19.32 -0.83 -2.52
C LEU A 34 18.59 -1.07 -3.85
N LEU A 35 17.43 -0.48 -4.07
CA LEU A 35 16.70 -0.60 -5.34
C LEU A 35 17.47 -0.01 -6.51
N ALA A 36 18.17 1.12 -6.30
CA ALA A 36 19.02 1.72 -7.32
C ALA A 36 20.24 0.85 -7.66
N LEU A 37 20.86 0.21 -6.66
CA LEU A 37 22.00 -0.71 -6.88
C LEU A 37 21.57 -1.99 -7.60
N VAL A 38 20.43 -2.57 -7.20
CA VAL A 38 19.96 -3.86 -7.73
C VAL A 38 19.35 -3.71 -9.12
N ASN A 39 18.51 -2.70 -9.34
CA ASN A 39 17.77 -2.57 -10.60
C ASN A 39 18.16 -1.33 -11.42
N GLY A 40 18.70 -0.30 -10.80
CA GLY A 40 18.99 0.98 -11.45
C GLY A 40 17.85 1.99 -11.27
N ASN A 41 17.64 2.86 -12.25
CA ASN A 41 16.69 3.97 -12.14
C ASN A 41 15.25 3.51 -12.43
N ALA A 42 14.41 3.62 -11.44
CA ALA A 42 12.97 3.52 -11.61
C ALA A 42 12.40 4.89 -12.09
N ARG A 43 11.44 4.83 -13.00
CA ARG A 43 10.68 5.99 -13.45
C ARG A 43 9.44 6.14 -12.58
N TYR A 44 9.22 7.34 -12.06
CA TYR A 44 8.06 7.70 -11.24
C TYR A 44 7.26 8.76 -11.97
N GLU A 45 6.04 8.44 -12.38
CA GLU A 45 5.21 9.26 -13.26
C GLU A 45 3.97 9.77 -12.53
N ASN A 46 3.52 10.99 -12.86
CA ASN A 46 2.34 11.66 -12.31
C ASN A 46 2.38 11.84 -10.78
N LYS A 47 3.52 12.16 -10.21
CA LYS A 47 3.62 12.37 -8.75
C LYS A 47 2.84 13.58 -8.26
N GLU A 48 2.60 14.53 -9.13
CA GLU A 48 1.86 15.77 -8.89
C GLU A 48 0.40 15.54 -8.52
N VAL A 49 -0.19 14.41 -8.89
CA VAL A 49 -1.57 14.06 -8.54
C VAL A 49 -1.73 13.59 -7.08
N LEU A 50 -0.61 13.32 -6.40
CA LEU A 50 -0.65 12.83 -5.02
C LEU A 50 -1.08 13.95 -4.07
N PRO A 51 -2.08 13.73 -3.20
CA PRO A 51 -2.47 14.70 -2.18
C PRO A 51 -1.30 15.03 -1.24
N GLN A 52 -1.00 16.32 -1.06
CA GLN A 52 0.13 16.77 -0.24
C GLN A 52 -0.28 17.00 1.22
N ASP A 53 -1.45 17.60 1.44
CA ASP A 53 -1.88 18.13 2.74
C ASP A 53 -2.81 17.19 3.51
N GLU A 54 -3.17 16.05 2.93
CA GLU A 54 -4.08 15.09 3.54
C GLU A 54 -3.53 13.66 3.50
N ASN A 55 -4.08 12.78 4.35
CA ASN A 55 -3.82 11.36 4.28
C ASN A 55 -4.71 10.71 3.21
N TYR A 56 -4.16 9.72 2.51
CA TYR A 56 -4.85 8.99 1.47
C TYR A 56 -4.51 7.50 1.51
N ILE A 57 -5.28 6.72 0.79
CA ILE A 57 -5.06 5.29 0.61
C ILE A 57 -4.45 5.09 -0.78
N LEU A 58 -3.17 4.79 -0.83
CA LEU A 58 -2.48 4.43 -2.06
C LEU A 58 -2.74 2.95 -2.34
N VAL A 59 -3.42 2.66 -3.44
CA VAL A 59 -3.79 1.30 -3.81
C VAL A 59 -3.11 0.88 -5.10
N ALA A 60 -2.70 -0.38 -5.18
CA ALA A 60 -2.09 -0.93 -6.39
C ALA A 60 -2.40 -2.43 -6.54
N PRO A 61 -2.37 -2.99 -7.76
CA PRO A 61 -2.32 -4.44 -7.96
C PRO A 61 -1.06 -5.03 -7.33
N HIS A 62 -1.21 -6.13 -6.57
CA HIS A 62 -0.06 -6.78 -5.92
C HIS A 62 0.58 -7.81 -6.86
N ARG A 63 1.70 -7.48 -7.44
CA ARG A 63 2.39 -8.30 -8.46
C ARG A 63 3.65 -8.96 -7.92
N THR A 64 4.39 -8.24 -7.06
CA THR A 64 5.66 -8.70 -6.50
C THR A 64 5.75 -8.41 -5.01
N TRP A 65 6.71 -9.01 -4.31
CA TRP A 65 6.91 -8.71 -2.89
C TRP A 65 7.62 -7.35 -2.66
N TRP A 66 8.20 -6.77 -3.69
CA TRP A 66 8.86 -5.44 -3.64
C TRP A 66 7.98 -4.28 -4.07
N ASP A 67 6.73 -4.51 -4.55
CA ASP A 67 5.80 -3.44 -4.89
C ASP A 67 5.68 -2.37 -3.80
N PRO A 68 5.46 -2.74 -2.50
CA PRO A 68 5.31 -1.74 -1.45
C PRO A 68 6.56 -0.88 -1.28
N LEU A 69 7.74 -1.41 -1.57
CA LEU A 69 9.01 -0.68 -1.46
C LEU A 69 9.11 0.39 -2.56
N TYR A 70 8.81 0.01 -3.81
CA TYR A 70 8.81 0.96 -4.92
C TYR A 70 7.75 2.03 -4.75
N LEU A 71 6.53 1.67 -4.32
CA LEU A 71 5.45 2.62 -4.07
C LEU A 71 5.83 3.63 -2.98
N ALA A 72 6.39 3.18 -1.86
CA ALA A 72 6.80 4.05 -0.77
C ALA A 72 7.94 5.01 -1.14
N VAL A 73 8.90 4.53 -1.96
CA VAL A 73 9.99 5.36 -2.49
C VAL A 73 9.46 6.35 -3.51
N ALA A 74 8.58 5.93 -4.41
CA ALA A 74 7.99 6.76 -5.46
C ALA A 74 7.14 7.90 -4.89
N ALA A 75 6.32 7.62 -3.87
CA ALA A 75 5.41 8.59 -3.27
C ALA A 75 6.06 9.49 -2.17
N ALA A 76 7.41 9.49 -2.08
CA ALA A 76 8.10 10.42 -1.20
C ALA A 76 7.79 11.89 -1.58
N PRO A 77 7.62 12.80 -0.58
CA PRO A 77 8.00 12.70 0.83
C PRO A 77 6.97 12.04 1.76
N LYS A 78 5.73 11.79 1.30
CA LYS A 78 4.66 11.23 2.14
C LYS A 78 5.12 9.95 2.86
N GLU A 79 4.68 9.78 4.11
CA GLU A 79 4.95 8.62 4.93
C GLU A 79 3.74 7.69 4.97
N PHE A 80 4.00 6.38 5.00
CA PHE A 80 2.95 5.38 4.88
C PHE A 80 2.99 4.36 6.01
N SER A 81 1.81 3.85 6.32
CA SER A 81 1.62 2.61 7.05
C SER A 81 1.33 1.46 6.08
N PHE A 82 1.63 0.22 6.49
CA PHE A 82 1.52 -0.97 5.66
C PHE A 82 0.79 -2.09 6.39
N MET A 83 -0.03 -2.83 5.64
CA MET A 83 -0.64 -4.07 6.10
C MET A 83 0.30 -5.24 5.79
N ALA A 84 0.91 -5.84 6.78
CA ALA A 84 1.84 -6.95 6.60
C ALA A 84 1.31 -8.25 7.23
N LYS A 85 1.67 -9.40 6.66
CA LYS A 85 1.24 -10.71 7.13
C LYS A 85 1.73 -10.93 8.57
N GLU A 86 0.84 -11.37 9.49
CA GLU A 86 1.15 -11.54 10.93
C GLU A 86 2.38 -12.40 11.17
N GLU A 87 2.60 -13.43 10.35
CA GLU A 87 3.72 -14.35 10.50
C GLU A 87 5.10 -13.68 10.35
N LEU A 88 5.17 -12.57 9.62
CA LEU A 88 6.42 -11.79 9.50
C LEU A 88 6.86 -11.18 10.85
N PHE A 89 5.90 -10.94 11.74
CA PHE A 89 6.18 -10.39 13.07
C PHE A 89 6.61 -11.44 14.09
N LYS A 90 6.62 -12.74 13.74
CA LYS A 90 7.15 -13.81 14.59
C LYS A 90 8.67 -13.72 14.70
N ASN A 91 9.35 -13.32 13.63
CA ASN A 91 10.79 -13.08 13.64
C ASN A 91 11.07 -11.74 14.36
N PRO A 92 11.90 -11.69 15.41
CA PRO A 92 12.13 -10.50 16.21
C PRO A 92 12.78 -9.35 15.40
N VAL A 93 13.69 -9.68 14.50
CA VAL A 93 14.36 -8.68 13.63
C VAL A 93 13.36 -8.07 12.65
N LEU A 94 12.59 -8.92 11.95
CA LEU A 94 11.57 -8.42 11.03
C LEU A 94 10.49 -7.62 11.77
N ARG A 95 10.07 -8.08 12.96
CA ARG A 95 9.12 -7.35 13.79
C ARG A 95 9.63 -5.95 14.13
N PHE A 96 10.90 -5.83 14.56
CA PHE A 96 11.51 -4.55 14.86
C PHE A 96 11.50 -3.62 13.65
N ILE A 97 11.97 -4.09 12.49
CA ILE A 97 12.04 -3.30 11.26
C ILE A 97 10.62 -2.91 10.80
N LEU A 98 9.70 -3.86 10.70
CA LEU A 98 8.35 -3.65 10.22
C LEU A 98 7.58 -2.65 11.10
N THR A 99 7.65 -2.86 12.43
CA THR A 99 6.94 -1.97 13.38
C THR A 99 7.50 -0.53 13.29
N ARG A 100 8.82 -0.37 13.26
CA ARG A 100 9.47 0.93 13.12
C ARG A 100 9.28 1.56 11.73
N SER A 101 8.93 0.76 10.73
CA SER A 101 8.55 1.22 9.39
C SER A 101 7.02 1.40 9.24
N ASN A 102 6.30 1.58 10.33
CA ASN A 102 4.84 1.81 10.37
C ASN A 102 4.01 0.64 9.82
N ALA A 103 4.55 -0.58 9.74
CA ALA A 103 3.76 -1.74 9.35
C ALA A 103 3.03 -2.34 10.55
N PHE A 104 1.81 -2.81 10.33
CA PHE A 104 1.01 -3.52 11.33
C PHE A 104 0.58 -4.90 10.84
N PRO A 105 0.45 -5.88 11.79
CA PRO A 105 0.11 -7.26 11.42
C PRO A 105 -1.36 -7.41 11.05
N VAL A 106 -1.62 -8.22 10.02
CA VAL A 106 -2.97 -8.63 9.62
C VAL A 106 -3.04 -10.15 9.43
N LYS A 107 -4.11 -10.74 9.97
CA LYS A 107 -4.47 -12.14 9.69
C LYS A 107 -5.21 -12.20 8.36
N ARG A 108 -4.63 -12.89 7.37
CA ARG A 108 -5.21 -12.94 6.02
C ARG A 108 -6.28 -14.01 5.87
N GLU A 109 -6.13 -15.12 6.60
CA GLU A 109 -7.02 -16.28 6.48
C GLU A 109 -8.34 -16.09 7.24
N ASN A 110 -8.29 -15.42 8.38
CA ASN A 110 -9.49 -15.08 9.17
C ASN A 110 -9.37 -13.62 9.65
N PRO A 111 -9.70 -12.64 8.80
CA PRO A 111 -9.54 -11.23 9.10
C PRO A 111 -10.55 -10.78 10.16
N GLY A 112 -10.04 -10.40 11.32
CA GLY A 112 -10.86 -9.80 12.38
C GLY A 112 -11.15 -8.32 12.11
N PRO A 113 -11.99 -7.67 12.93
CA PRO A 113 -12.36 -6.25 12.79
C PRO A 113 -11.17 -5.28 12.79
N SER A 114 -10.03 -5.67 13.35
CA SER A 114 -8.79 -4.88 13.38
C SER A 114 -8.24 -4.56 11.99
N VAL A 115 -8.51 -5.41 10.98
CA VAL A 115 -8.10 -5.19 9.58
C VAL A 115 -8.70 -3.91 9.00
N ILE A 116 -9.87 -3.50 9.49
CA ILE A 116 -10.53 -2.26 9.11
C ILE A 116 -10.28 -1.15 10.16
N LYS A 117 -10.44 -1.45 11.46
CA LYS A 117 -10.35 -0.43 12.51
C LYS A 117 -8.95 0.19 12.64
N THR A 118 -7.89 -0.61 12.49
CA THR A 118 -6.52 -0.13 12.62
C THR A 118 -6.16 0.89 11.53
N PRO A 119 -6.30 0.60 10.22
CA PRO A 119 -5.99 1.60 9.19
C PRO A 119 -6.89 2.84 9.25
N VAL A 120 -8.17 2.70 9.61
CA VAL A 120 -9.07 3.85 9.82
C VAL A 120 -8.53 4.76 10.93
N LYS A 121 -8.10 4.19 12.06
CA LYS A 121 -7.49 4.96 13.16
C LYS A 121 -6.21 5.66 12.69
N ILE A 122 -5.32 4.96 11.99
CA ILE A 122 -4.07 5.53 11.48
C ILE A 122 -4.36 6.73 10.58
N LEU A 123 -5.23 6.57 9.59
CA LEU A 123 -5.58 7.63 8.64
C LEU A 123 -6.19 8.86 9.30
N LYS A 124 -6.93 8.69 10.41
CA LYS A 124 -7.62 9.78 11.12
C LYS A 124 -6.76 10.46 12.20
N SER A 125 -5.85 9.72 12.82
CA SER A 125 -5.18 10.16 14.06
C SER A 125 -3.67 10.35 13.91
N THR A 126 -3.13 10.15 12.70
CA THR A 126 -1.70 10.34 12.41
C THR A 126 -1.52 11.09 11.10
N ASN A 127 -0.27 11.45 10.77
CA ASN A 127 0.09 12.02 9.47
C ASN A 127 0.48 10.94 8.45
N LEU A 128 0.13 9.67 8.70
CA LEU A 128 0.46 8.55 7.83
C LEU A 128 -0.67 8.28 6.84
N SER A 129 -0.33 8.17 5.58
CA SER A 129 -1.16 7.54 4.55
C SER A 129 -1.06 6.02 4.62
N LEU A 130 -1.86 5.30 3.88
CA LEU A 130 -1.88 3.85 3.86
C LEU A 130 -1.48 3.33 2.47
N ILE A 131 -0.53 2.39 2.39
CA ILE A 131 -0.36 1.57 1.19
C ILE A 131 -1.06 0.24 1.42
N MET A 132 -1.98 -0.11 0.51
CA MET A 132 -2.64 -1.41 0.53
C MET A 132 -2.84 -2.01 -0.86
N PHE A 133 -2.96 -3.31 -0.89
CA PHE A 133 -3.23 -4.09 -2.09
C PHE A 133 -4.63 -4.71 -1.95
N PRO A 134 -5.63 -4.19 -2.67
CA PRO A 134 -7.03 -4.55 -2.43
C PRO A 134 -7.36 -6.03 -2.63
N SER A 135 -6.64 -6.75 -3.49
CA SER A 135 -6.78 -8.21 -3.63
C SER A 135 -6.32 -8.99 -2.38
N GLY A 136 -5.51 -8.36 -1.51
CA GLY A 136 -4.94 -8.97 -0.31
C GLY A 136 -3.86 -10.01 -0.58
N THR A 137 -3.62 -10.40 -1.82
CA THR A 137 -2.63 -11.40 -2.22
C THR A 137 -2.12 -11.15 -3.64
N ARG A 138 -0.94 -11.68 -3.96
CA ARG A 138 -0.34 -11.67 -5.32
C ARG A 138 -0.95 -12.73 -6.26
N HIS A 139 -1.83 -13.57 -5.74
CA HIS A 139 -2.43 -14.70 -6.45
C HIS A 139 -3.92 -14.48 -6.73
N ALA A 140 -4.40 -13.25 -6.62
CA ALA A 140 -5.77 -12.87 -6.96
C ALA A 140 -5.78 -11.46 -7.55
N THR A 141 -6.69 -11.23 -8.48
CA THR A 141 -6.97 -9.90 -9.05
C THR A 141 -8.25 -9.30 -8.48
N GLU A 142 -9.15 -10.15 -7.98
CA GLU A 142 -10.41 -9.71 -7.40
C GLU A 142 -10.18 -8.80 -6.18
N LEU A 143 -10.79 -7.63 -6.20
CA LEU A 143 -10.70 -6.66 -5.13
C LEU A 143 -11.64 -7.07 -3.99
N LYS A 144 -11.25 -6.75 -2.76
CA LYS A 144 -12.03 -7.06 -1.55
C LYS A 144 -12.57 -5.77 -0.96
N GLY A 145 -13.82 -5.76 -0.51
CA GLY A 145 -14.55 -4.61 0.04
C GLY A 145 -13.87 -3.85 1.19
N GLY A 146 -12.81 -4.40 1.76
CA GLY A 146 -12.08 -3.77 2.85
C GLY A 146 -11.52 -2.39 2.51
N MET A 147 -11.04 -2.17 1.29
CA MET A 147 -10.55 -0.86 0.83
C MET A 147 -11.67 0.19 0.85
N ALA A 148 -12.81 -0.14 0.25
CA ALA A 148 -13.96 0.75 0.18
C ALA A 148 -14.44 1.12 1.57
N LEU A 149 -14.53 0.16 2.49
CA LEU A 149 -14.95 0.38 3.87
C LEU A 149 -13.95 1.28 4.63
N ILE A 150 -12.64 1.04 4.49
CA ILE A 150 -11.60 1.89 5.12
C ILE A 150 -11.71 3.33 4.60
N SER A 151 -11.82 3.53 3.28
CA SER A 151 -11.98 4.86 2.68
C SER A 151 -13.20 5.59 3.24
N ARG A 152 -14.36 4.93 3.25
CA ARG A 152 -15.61 5.53 3.75
C ARG A 152 -15.54 5.89 5.24
N MET A 153 -15.00 4.99 6.08
CA MET A 153 -14.89 5.22 7.52
C MET A 153 -13.83 6.26 7.88
N SER A 154 -12.73 6.34 7.12
CA SER A 154 -11.67 7.33 7.36
C SER A 154 -11.89 8.65 6.65
N LYS A 155 -12.73 8.69 5.61
CA LYS A 155 -12.90 9.79 4.64
C LYS A 155 -11.64 10.04 3.80
N ALA A 156 -10.68 9.11 3.80
CA ALA A 156 -9.48 9.22 3.02
C ALA A 156 -9.74 8.88 1.55
N LYS A 157 -9.18 9.67 0.65
CA LYS A 157 -9.26 9.45 -0.81
C LYS A 157 -8.53 8.16 -1.20
N ILE A 158 -9.03 7.48 -2.22
CA ILE A 158 -8.36 6.33 -2.84
C ILE A 158 -7.55 6.86 -4.02
N VAL A 159 -6.24 6.66 -3.98
CA VAL A 159 -5.32 7.03 -5.06
C VAL A 159 -4.80 5.75 -5.71
N PRO A 160 -5.12 5.49 -6.97
CA PRO A 160 -4.64 4.31 -7.67
C PRO A 160 -3.20 4.50 -8.13
N ALA A 161 -2.42 3.42 -8.12
CA ALA A 161 -1.11 3.38 -8.73
C ALA A 161 -0.88 2.02 -9.38
N VAL A 162 0.05 1.96 -10.34
CA VAL A 162 0.52 0.71 -10.92
C VAL A 162 2.03 0.63 -10.87
N TYR A 163 2.51 -0.59 -10.69
CA TYR A 163 3.91 -0.96 -10.86
C TYR A 163 4.04 -1.82 -12.11
N GLN A 164 4.85 -1.39 -13.04
CA GLN A 164 5.27 -2.21 -14.17
C GLN A 164 6.79 -2.34 -14.18
N GLY A 165 7.26 -3.59 -14.18
CA GLY A 165 8.68 -3.88 -14.11
C GLY A 165 8.95 -5.37 -13.95
N PRO A 166 10.17 -5.73 -13.52
CA PRO A 166 10.54 -7.10 -13.26
C PRO A 166 9.56 -7.82 -12.34
N LEU A 167 9.12 -9.00 -12.74
CA LEU A 167 8.24 -9.87 -11.95
C LEU A 167 9.00 -11.01 -11.28
N THR A 168 10.29 -11.20 -11.64
CA THR A 168 11.18 -12.19 -11.06
C THR A 168 12.45 -11.54 -10.54
N LEU A 169 13.11 -12.15 -9.55
CA LEU A 169 14.40 -11.67 -9.06
C LEU A 169 15.45 -11.63 -10.18
N GLY A 170 15.48 -12.64 -11.06
CA GLY A 170 16.41 -12.66 -12.19
C GLY A 170 16.25 -11.46 -13.11
N ASP A 171 15.02 -11.06 -13.41
CA ASP A 171 14.75 -9.88 -14.23
C ASP A 171 15.05 -8.58 -13.48
N LEU A 172 14.88 -8.56 -12.17
CA LEU A 172 15.23 -7.42 -11.34
C LEU A 172 16.74 -7.15 -11.41
N PHE A 173 17.56 -8.17 -11.28
CA PHE A 173 19.04 -8.08 -11.43
C PHE A 173 19.50 -7.78 -12.87
N LYS A 174 18.71 -8.14 -13.87
CA LYS A 174 18.95 -7.74 -15.28
C LYS A 174 18.66 -6.27 -15.56
N ARG A 175 18.30 -5.51 -14.54
CA ARG A 175 18.01 -4.08 -14.61
C ARG A 175 16.94 -3.70 -15.63
N LYS A 176 15.93 -4.58 -15.82
CA LYS A 176 14.76 -4.24 -16.62
C LYS A 176 14.06 -3.01 -16.03
N ARG A 177 13.61 -2.14 -16.90
CA ARG A 177 12.97 -0.88 -16.49
C ARG A 177 11.83 -1.11 -15.51
N VAL A 178 11.79 -0.29 -14.47
CA VAL A 178 10.67 -0.18 -13.53
C VAL A 178 9.95 1.14 -13.79
N THR A 179 8.65 1.11 -13.87
CA THR A 179 7.80 2.30 -13.89
C THR A 179 6.75 2.18 -12.78
N VAL A 180 6.64 3.22 -11.97
CA VAL A 180 5.52 3.42 -11.04
C VAL A 180 4.77 4.64 -11.53
N ARG A 181 3.48 4.47 -11.85
CA ARG A 181 2.61 5.56 -12.30
C ARG A 181 1.45 5.73 -11.33
N PHE A 182 1.19 6.98 -10.95
CA PHE A 182 0.07 7.34 -10.08
C PHE A 182 -1.09 7.85 -10.92
N GLY A 183 -2.31 7.57 -10.47
CA GLY A 183 -3.54 8.11 -11.05
C GLY A 183 -4.20 9.14 -10.13
N GLU A 184 -5.11 9.90 -10.70
CA GLU A 184 -5.94 10.84 -9.94
C GLU A 184 -6.72 10.13 -8.83
N PRO A 185 -6.98 10.81 -7.70
CA PRO A 185 -7.87 10.29 -6.69
C PRO A 185 -9.21 9.90 -7.28
N ILE A 186 -9.68 8.70 -6.93
CA ILE A 186 -10.96 8.19 -7.44
C ILE A 186 -12.11 9.02 -6.85
N ASP A 187 -12.92 9.60 -7.73
CA ASP A 187 -14.12 10.32 -7.30
C ASP A 187 -15.18 9.33 -6.78
N LEU A 188 -15.60 9.53 -5.54
CA LEU A 188 -16.59 8.75 -4.84
C LEU A 188 -17.75 9.63 -4.32
N SER A 189 -17.86 10.87 -4.79
CA SER A 189 -18.80 11.87 -4.28
C SER A 189 -20.26 11.49 -4.52
N ASP A 190 -20.55 10.79 -5.61
CA ASP A 190 -21.86 10.28 -6.00
C ASP A 190 -22.28 9.00 -5.24
N ILE A 191 -21.35 8.27 -4.64
CA ILE A 191 -21.63 7.04 -3.90
C ILE A 191 -22.03 7.42 -2.47
N LYS A 192 -23.33 7.58 -2.22
CA LYS A 192 -23.83 8.02 -0.91
C LYS A 192 -23.87 6.89 0.13
N LYS A 193 -24.15 5.66 -0.27
CA LYS A 193 -24.29 4.50 0.61
C LYS A 193 -23.10 3.56 0.56
N THR A 194 -22.79 2.93 1.69
CA THR A 194 -21.73 1.91 1.82
C THR A 194 -22.38 0.52 1.91
N ASP A 195 -23.45 0.31 1.15
CA ASP A 195 -24.07 -0.99 0.94
C ASP A 195 -23.24 -1.83 -0.05
N LYS A 196 -23.73 -3.03 -0.35
CA LYS A 196 -23.04 -3.96 -1.25
C LYS A 196 -22.81 -3.35 -2.64
N GLU A 197 -23.78 -2.61 -3.15
CA GLU A 197 -23.71 -1.97 -4.46
C GLU A 197 -22.69 -0.83 -4.49
N GLY A 198 -22.72 0.06 -3.49
CA GLY A 198 -21.76 1.16 -3.37
C GLY A 198 -20.33 0.66 -3.21
N MET A 199 -20.11 -0.42 -2.43
CA MET A 199 -18.78 -1.03 -2.31
C MET A 199 -18.31 -1.64 -3.63
N ALA A 200 -19.18 -2.35 -4.34
CA ALA A 200 -18.87 -2.94 -5.65
C ALA A 200 -18.53 -1.87 -6.69
N GLU A 201 -19.22 -0.72 -6.68
CA GLU A 201 -18.92 0.39 -7.56
C GLU A 201 -17.55 1.02 -7.27
N ILE A 202 -17.17 1.16 -6.00
CA ILE A 202 -15.82 1.64 -5.63
C ILE A 202 -14.76 0.67 -6.15
N GLU A 203 -14.97 -0.63 -6.03
CA GLU A 203 -14.06 -1.65 -6.54
C GLU A 203 -13.98 -1.60 -8.06
N ARG A 204 -15.09 -1.48 -8.75
CA ARG A 204 -15.16 -1.36 -10.20
C ARG A 204 -14.37 -0.13 -10.71
N ARG A 205 -14.56 1.04 -10.08
CA ARG A 205 -13.81 2.26 -10.44
C ARG A 205 -12.32 2.10 -10.17
N THR A 206 -11.97 1.45 -9.07
CA THR A 206 -10.57 1.17 -8.74
C THR A 206 -9.93 0.25 -9.76
N GLN A 207 -10.62 -0.82 -10.18
CA GLN A 207 -10.12 -1.72 -11.21
C GLN A 207 -9.97 -1.00 -12.56
N ALA A 208 -10.97 -0.22 -12.96
CA ALA A 208 -10.90 0.57 -14.19
C ALA A 208 -9.73 1.57 -14.18
N ALA A 209 -9.43 2.16 -13.02
CA ALA A 209 -8.26 3.04 -12.88
C ALA A 209 -6.94 2.27 -13.02
N PHE A 210 -6.83 1.07 -12.45
CA PHE A 210 -5.65 0.22 -12.66
C PHE A 210 -5.46 -0.15 -14.14
N ASP A 211 -6.52 -0.59 -14.80
CA ASP A 211 -6.49 -0.99 -16.21
C ASP A 211 -6.10 0.18 -17.13
N LYS A 212 -6.61 1.38 -16.83
CA LYS A 212 -6.23 2.62 -17.53
C LYS A 212 -4.74 2.92 -17.33
N LEU A 213 -4.27 2.95 -16.09
CA LEU A 213 -2.88 3.26 -15.77
C LEU A 213 -1.91 2.23 -16.37
N ASP A 214 -2.26 0.95 -16.35
CA ASP A 214 -1.45 -0.09 -16.97
C ASP A 214 -1.28 0.12 -18.48
N LYS A 215 -2.37 0.47 -19.17
CA LYS A 215 -2.35 0.78 -20.63
C LYS A 215 -1.56 2.05 -20.92
N GLU A 216 -1.63 3.06 -20.06
CA GLU A 216 -0.87 4.30 -20.22
C GLU A 216 0.64 4.09 -20.07
N VAL A 217 1.07 3.15 -19.22
CA VAL A 217 2.49 2.78 -19.08
C VAL A 217 2.94 1.90 -20.24
N ASN A 218 2.17 0.87 -20.55
CA ASN A 218 2.43 -0.03 -21.68
C ASN A 218 1.13 -0.71 -22.12
N PRO A 219 0.61 -0.39 -23.32
CA PRO A 219 -0.62 -0.99 -23.85
C PRO A 219 -0.59 -2.52 -23.96
N ASP A 220 0.60 -3.09 -24.18
CA ASP A 220 0.80 -4.52 -24.36
C ASP A 220 1.10 -5.28 -23.05
N PHE A 221 1.05 -4.56 -21.92
CA PHE A 221 1.35 -5.19 -20.63
C PHE A 221 0.30 -6.22 -20.26
N LYS A 222 0.77 -7.46 -20.03
CA LYS A 222 -0.04 -8.57 -19.51
C LYS A 222 0.56 -9.08 -18.21
N TYR A 223 -0.26 -9.17 -17.19
CA TYR A 223 0.13 -9.79 -15.94
C TYR A 223 -0.58 -11.15 -15.79
N GLU A 224 0.21 -12.22 -15.86
CA GLU A 224 -0.28 -13.56 -15.61
C GLU A 224 -0.07 -13.95 -14.15
N ILE A 225 -1.16 -14.30 -13.48
CA ILE A 225 -1.10 -14.78 -12.10
C ILE A 225 -0.43 -16.16 -12.11
N LYS A 226 0.74 -16.26 -11.49
CA LYS A 226 1.36 -17.57 -11.25
C LYS A 226 0.50 -18.33 -10.23
N LYS A 227 -0.23 -19.33 -10.68
CA LYS A 227 -0.86 -20.31 -9.80
C LYS A 227 0.24 -20.99 -8.97
N LYS A 228 0.02 -21.09 -7.66
CA LYS A 228 0.88 -21.89 -6.77
C LYS A 228 0.73 -23.36 -7.06
#